data_17fbbbaaf14e012e68b0d99e2ca5494f
#
_entry.id   17fbbbaaf14e012e68b0d99e2ca5494f
#
_cell.length_a   1.000
_cell.length_b   1.000
_cell.length_c   1.000
_cell.angle_alpha   90.00
_cell.angle_beta   90.00
_cell.angle_gamma   90.00
#
_symmetry.space_group_name_H-M   'P 1'
#
loop_
_entity.id
_entity.type
_entity.pdbx_description
1 polymer ?
#
loop_
_entity_poly.entity_id
_entity_poly.type
_entity_poly.pdbx_seq_one_letter_code
_entity_poly.pdbx_strand_id
1 'polypeptide(L)'
;VLAIINKLEKYNGCILADSVGLGKTFTALAVIKYYESRNKTILVLCPKKLANNWNTYKDNYVNNPIASDRLNYDVLYHTDLSRTSGESNGIDLGRLNWGNYDLVVIDESHNFRNGGKIVDDDDGDSKLNRYAILMKKVIQSGVRTKVLMLSATPVNNKFLDLKNQLALAYEGHTDYIDEKLNTKRSIDDIFKNAQKAFNIWSKWDPSERTTESLLKMLDFDFFEVLDSVTIARSRKHIQKFYDTSAIGTFPQRLKPISLQPNLTDIKSAINYNEIFDQLMQLSLTIYTPSHYIQPSKMSKYSELYGDNKVNVGFTQANREQGIRRLTAINLMKRMESSVYSFNLTLKRIKELITNTISTINKFNKHTSSVLNMTDISCVDDFDLEDQNNDELFSFGRKVKIDLADMEWLEWKESLEKDAEILDLLTYMVGDITAEHDSKLQELYKVIDKKITNPINEGNRKIIIFTAFADTADYLYEHVSNYVKEKFGLNTAIITGTVDGRTTADLKKTDLNTVLTCFSPVSKDRDLFENMPKTDIDILIATDCI
;
A
#
# COMPACT_ATOMS: atom_id res chain seq x y z
N VAL A 1 -23.77 13.33 -8.01
CA VAL A 1 -23.79 14.18 -6.82
C VAL A 1 -25.11 13.98 -6.05
N LEU A 2 -26.28 14.29 -6.65
CA LEU A 2 -27.58 14.21 -5.95
C LEU A 2 -27.84 12.82 -5.35
N ALA A 3 -27.56 11.75 -6.08
CA ALA A 3 -27.72 10.39 -5.55
C ALA A 3 -26.82 10.11 -4.33
N ILE A 4 -25.61 10.68 -4.29
CA ILE A 4 -24.72 10.58 -3.12
C ILE A 4 -25.33 11.32 -1.94
N ILE A 5 -25.78 12.55 -2.15
CA ILE A 5 -26.42 13.36 -1.10
C ILE A 5 -27.61 12.62 -0.51
N ASN A 6 -28.51 12.08 -1.36
CA ASN A 6 -29.67 11.32 -0.89
C ASN A 6 -29.26 10.08 -0.06
N LYS A 7 -28.18 9.38 -0.45
CA LYS A 7 -27.67 8.25 0.33
C LYS A 7 -27.06 8.71 1.66
N LEU A 8 -26.30 9.79 1.68
CA LEU A 8 -25.75 10.39 2.89
C LEU A 8 -26.86 10.85 3.86
N GLU A 9 -27.93 11.44 3.34
CA GLU A 9 -29.07 11.86 4.18
C GLU A 9 -29.86 10.66 4.74
N LYS A 10 -30.07 9.62 3.92
CA LYS A 10 -30.86 8.45 4.32
C LYS A 10 -30.07 7.47 5.18
N TYR A 11 -28.84 7.12 4.76
CA TYR A 11 -28.06 6.03 5.34
C TYR A 11 -26.84 6.51 6.15
N ASN A 12 -26.59 7.81 6.23
CA ASN A 12 -25.46 8.45 6.90
C ASN A 12 -24.09 8.12 6.28
N GLY A 13 -24.06 7.38 5.18
CA GLY A 13 -22.83 7.03 4.46
C GLY A 13 -23.06 6.60 3.03
N CYS A 14 -22.02 6.77 2.22
CA CYS A 14 -22.00 6.36 0.82
C CYS A 14 -20.58 6.00 0.39
N ILE A 15 -20.44 4.91 -0.35
CA ILE A 15 -19.19 4.56 -1.03
C ILE A 15 -19.29 4.96 -2.50
N LEU A 16 -18.43 5.86 -2.95
CA LEU A 16 -18.25 6.18 -4.35
C LEU A 16 -17.15 5.29 -4.94
N ALA A 17 -17.59 4.23 -5.62
CA ALA A 17 -16.76 3.16 -6.17
C ALA A 17 -16.56 3.28 -7.69
N ASP A 18 -16.55 4.49 -8.23
CA ASP A 18 -16.32 4.73 -9.65
C ASP A 18 -14.92 4.24 -10.06
N SER A 19 -14.80 3.72 -11.28
CA SER A 19 -13.50 3.32 -11.84
C SER A 19 -12.49 4.47 -11.81
N VAL A 20 -11.20 4.14 -11.77
CA VAL A 20 -10.12 5.13 -11.80
C VAL A 20 -10.24 6.06 -13.00
N GLY A 21 -10.01 7.35 -12.79
CA GLY A 21 -10.06 8.38 -13.83
C GLY A 21 -11.46 8.86 -14.22
N LEU A 22 -12.51 8.54 -13.43
CA LEU A 22 -13.87 9.03 -13.66
C LEU A 22 -14.24 10.26 -12.80
N GLY A 23 -13.25 10.94 -12.21
CA GLY A 23 -13.47 12.19 -11.49
C GLY A 23 -14.10 12.05 -10.12
N LYS A 24 -13.77 10.99 -9.36
CA LYS A 24 -14.24 10.81 -7.96
C LYS A 24 -14.00 12.04 -7.11
N THR A 25 -12.81 12.64 -7.21
CA THR A 25 -12.45 13.85 -6.47
C THR A 25 -13.39 15.02 -6.80
N PHE A 26 -13.66 15.30 -8.07
CA PHE A 26 -14.59 16.37 -8.47
C PHE A 26 -16.02 16.09 -8.02
N THR A 27 -16.44 14.83 -8.08
CA THR A 27 -17.76 14.43 -7.55
C THR A 27 -17.84 14.69 -6.05
N ALA A 28 -16.78 14.37 -5.30
CA ALA A 28 -16.70 14.63 -3.86
C ALA A 28 -16.65 16.13 -3.56
N LEU A 29 -15.90 16.93 -4.32
CA LEU A 29 -15.86 18.39 -4.18
C LEU A 29 -17.26 19.04 -4.36
N ALA A 30 -18.05 18.54 -5.31
CA ALA A 30 -19.42 18.99 -5.48
C ALA A 30 -20.34 18.61 -4.29
N VAL A 31 -20.11 17.45 -3.66
CA VAL A 31 -20.79 17.08 -2.41
C VAL A 31 -20.31 17.95 -1.26
N ILE A 32 -19.02 18.20 -1.13
CA ILE A 32 -18.42 19.12 -0.15
C ILE A 32 -19.09 20.49 -0.26
N LYS A 33 -19.19 21.05 -1.48
CA LYS A 33 -19.81 22.36 -1.71
C LYS A 33 -21.28 22.39 -1.27
N TYR A 34 -22.01 21.31 -1.48
CA TYR A 34 -23.41 21.20 -1.01
C TYR A 34 -23.53 21.33 0.51
N TYR A 35 -22.65 20.64 1.28
CA TYR A 35 -22.67 20.69 2.74
C TYR A 35 -22.08 21.98 3.28
N GLU A 36 -20.98 22.48 2.70
CA GLU A 36 -20.36 23.75 3.05
C GLU A 36 -21.36 24.92 2.93
N SER A 37 -22.14 24.97 1.83
CA SER A 37 -23.18 25.99 1.62
C SER A 37 -24.32 25.92 2.66
N ARG A 38 -24.33 24.90 3.52
CA ARG A 38 -25.24 24.71 4.65
C ARG A 38 -24.57 24.90 6.00
N ASN A 39 -23.39 25.55 6.00
CA ASN A 39 -22.59 25.79 7.19
C ASN A 39 -22.19 24.50 7.93
N LYS A 40 -21.94 23.42 7.18
CA LYS A 40 -21.46 22.16 7.73
C LYS A 40 -19.94 22.13 7.73
N THR A 41 -19.35 21.59 8.78
CA THR A 41 -17.91 21.40 8.92
C THR A 41 -17.49 20.11 8.22
N ILE A 42 -16.41 20.18 7.45
CA ILE A 42 -16.01 19.08 6.55
C ILE A 42 -14.55 18.74 6.75
N LEU A 43 -14.27 17.45 6.93
CA LEU A 43 -12.94 16.88 6.98
C LEU A 43 -12.71 15.97 5.77
N VAL A 44 -11.58 16.16 5.09
CA VAL A 44 -11.06 15.23 4.11
C VAL A 44 -9.90 14.47 4.73
N LEU A 45 -10.02 13.15 4.80
CA LEU A 45 -8.95 12.23 5.20
C LEU A 45 -8.39 11.56 3.95
N CYS A 46 -7.11 11.76 3.67
CA CYS A 46 -6.45 11.20 2.49
C CYS A 46 -5.05 10.65 2.82
N PRO A 47 -4.47 9.79 1.96
CA PRO A 47 -3.05 9.51 1.99
C PRO A 47 -2.23 10.80 1.82
N LYS A 48 -1.11 10.92 2.55
CA LYS A 48 -0.26 12.13 2.50
C LYS A 48 0.15 12.53 1.07
N LYS A 49 0.39 11.55 0.21
CA LYS A 49 0.76 11.75 -1.20
C LYS A 49 -0.33 12.44 -2.02
N LEU A 50 -1.61 12.26 -1.65
CA LEU A 50 -2.76 12.86 -2.34
C LEU A 50 -3.18 14.23 -1.78
N ALA A 51 -2.52 14.70 -0.72
CA ALA A 51 -2.88 15.95 -0.06
C ALA A 51 -2.85 17.17 -1.02
N ASN A 52 -1.86 17.24 -1.89
CA ASN A 52 -1.75 18.34 -2.86
C ASN A 52 -2.95 18.39 -3.82
N ASN A 53 -3.49 17.24 -4.21
CA ASN A 53 -4.70 17.20 -5.04
C ASN A 53 -5.90 17.84 -4.32
N TRP A 54 -6.04 17.65 -3.02
CA TRP A 54 -7.12 18.25 -2.24
C TRP A 54 -6.83 19.71 -1.90
N ASN A 55 -5.61 20.05 -1.49
CA ASN A 55 -5.23 21.44 -1.16
C ASN A 55 -5.33 22.37 -2.36
N THR A 56 -5.07 21.91 -3.58
CA THR A 56 -5.20 22.71 -4.81
C THR A 56 -6.59 23.35 -4.92
N TYR A 57 -7.66 22.63 -4.60
CA TYR A 57 -9.02 23.15 -4.74
C TYR A 57 -9.48 24.01 -3.56
N LYS A 58 -8.78 23.94 -2.43
CA LYS A 58 -9.06 24.72 -1.23
C LYS A 58 -8.34 26.08 -1.23
N ASP A 59 -7.05 26.06 -1.54
CA ASP A 59 -6.15 27.19 -1.26
C ASP A 59 -6.02 28.20 -2.40
N ASN A 60 -6.90 28.13 -3.41
CA ASN A 60 -6.90 29.05 -4.56
C ASN A 60 -5.55 29.12 -5.30
N TYR A 61 -4.88 28.02 -5.44
CA TYR A 61 -3.68 27.95 -6.28
C TYR A 61 -3.97 28.42 -7.71
N VAL A 62 -2.95 28.92 -8.38
CA VAL A 62 -3.03 29.49 -9.75
C VAL A 62 -3.75 28.55 -10.74
N ASN A 63 -3.73 27.26 -10.48
CA ASN A 63 -4.32 26.23 -11.34
C ASN A 63 -5.58 25.59 -10.77
N ASN A 64 -6.30 26.27 -9.89
CA ASN A 64 -7.57 25.80 -9.39
C ASN A 64 -8.70 26.18 -10.38
N PRO A 65 -9.21 25.23 -11.21
CA PRO A 65 -10.25 25.50 -12.20
C PRO A 65 -11.61 25.87 -11.56
N ILE A 66 -11.76 25.62 -10.25
CA ILE A 66 -12.97 25.89 -9.47
C ILE A 66 -12.71 26.92 -8.34
N ALA A 67 -11.70 27.77 -8.49
CA ALA A 67 -11.35 28.78 -7.49
C ALA A 67 -12.53 29.72 -7.15
N SER A 68 -13.41 30.00 -8.12
CA SER A 68 -14.63 30.80 -7.93
C SER A 68 -15.59 30.20 -6.91
N ASP A 69 -15.57 28.90 -6.69
CA ASP A 69 -16.45 28.20 -5.75
C ASP A 69 -16.03 28.39 -4.28
N ARG A 70 -14.79 28.85 -4.04
CA ARG A 70 -14.24 29.18 -2.71
C ARG A 70 -14.52 28.06 -1.70
N LEU A 71 -14.05 26.84 -2.00
CA LEU A 71 -14.26 25.68 -1.16
C LEU A 71 -13.54 25.82 0.19
N ASN A 72 -14.22 25.46 1.27
CA ASN A 72 -13.67 25.46 2.61
C ASN A 72 -13.87 24.07 3.26
N TYR A 73 -12.77 23.39 3.55
CA TYR A 73 -12.72 22.10 4.26
C TYR A 73 -11.32 21.86 4.82
N ASP A 74 -11.23 21.04 5.84
CA ASP A 74 -9.95 20.62 6.41
C ASP A 74 -9.41 19.39 5.69
N VAL A 75 -8.08 19.34 5.52
CA VAL A 75 -7.38 18.19 4.92
C VAL A 75 -6.38 17.65 5.92
N LEU A 76 -6.55 16.40 6.31
CA LEU A 76 -5.64 15.67 7.20
C LEU A 76 -5.28 14.31 6.60
N TYR A 77 -4.21 13.72 7.10
CA TYR A 77 -3.72 12.44 6.59
C TYR A 77 -4.27 11.28 7.41
N HIS A 78 -4.38 10.11 6.80
CA HIS A 78 -4.76 8.89 7.52
C HIS A 78 -3.86 8.62 8.74
N THR A 79 -2.57 8.97 8.66
CA THR A 79 -1.60 8.83 9.75
C THR A 79 -1.81 9.81 10.90
N ASP A 80 -2.49 10.94 10.67
CA ASP A 80 -2.72 11.94 11.70
C ASP A 80 -3.73 11.48 12.76
N LEU A 81 -4.58 10.51 12.41
CA LEU A 81 -5.51 9.89 13.37
C LEU A 81 -4.81 9.36 14.62
N SER A 82 -3.61 8.79 14.45
CA SER A 82 -2.81 8.21 15.55
C SER A 82 -1.96 9.24 16.29
N ARG A 83 -1.93 10.49 15.84
CA ARG A 83 -1.16 11.57 16.46
C ARG A 83 -2.01 12.31 17.51
N THR A 84 -1.39 12.65 18.62
CA THR A 84 -2.02 13.39 19.74
C THR A 84 -1.60 14.85 19.79
N SER A 85 -0.53 15.22 19.07
CA SER A 85 0.04 16.57 19.07
C SER A 85 0.83 16.85 17.79
N GLY A 86 1.22 18.10 17.62
CA GLY A 86 1.97 18.59 16.46
C GLY A 86 1.06 19.16 15.39
N GLU A 87 1.67 19.74 14.36
CA GLU A 87 0.99 20.37 13.25
C GLU A 87 0.92 19.42 12.04
N SER A 88 -0.20 19.44 11.33
CA SER A 88 -0.41 18.76 10.05
C SER A 88 -1.23 19.65 9.14
N ASN A 89 -0.71 19.92 7.96
CA ASN A 89 -1.37 20.74 6.92
C ASN A 89 -1.96 22.08 7.46
N GLY A 90 -1.20 22.76 8.33
CA GLY A 90 -1.61 24.03 8.96
C GLY A 90 -2.59 23.90 10.12
N ILE A 91 -2.86 22.67 10.61
CA ILE A 91 -3.81 22.39 11.71
C ILE A 91 -3.05 21.82 12.90
N ASP A 92 -3.23 22.42 14.08
CA ASP A 92 -2.71 21.91 15.34
C ASP A 92 -3.56 20.72 15.83
N LEU A 93 -3.00 19.52 15.73
CA LEU A 93 -3.69 18.27 16.08
C LEU A 93 -3.99 18.16 17.59
N GLY A 94 -3.22 18.84 18.45
CA GLY A 94 -3.43 18.84 19.89
C GLY A 94 -4.65 19.66 20.33
N ARG A 95 -5.09 20.59 19.49
CA ARG A 95 -6.25 21.46 19.74
C ARG A 95 -7.46 21.09 18.89
N LEU A 96 -7.34 20.13 18.00
CA LEU A 96 -8.38 19.74 17.07
C LEU A 96 -9.50 18.95 17.79
N ASN A 97 -10.71 19.45 17.68
CA ASN A 97 -11.89 18.68 18.09
C ASN A 97 -12.35 17.78 16.94
N TRP A 98 -11.86 16.54 16.92
CA TRP A 98 -12.14 15.57 15.89
C TRP A 98 -13.62 15.17 15.74
N GLY A 99 -14.41 15.32 16.82
CA GLY A 99 -15.85 15.02 16.82
C GLY A 99 -16.73 16.16 16.27
N ASN A 100 -16.15 17.26 15.79
CA ASN A 100 -16.91 18.43 15.35
C ASN A 100 -17.15 18.50 13.82
N TYR A 101 -16.92 17.40 13.11
CA TYR A 101 -17.14 17.35 11.66
C TYR A 101 -18.49 16.73 11.31
N ASP A 102 -19.30 17.47 10.56
CA ASP A 102 -20.60 17.00 10.04
C ASP A 102 -20.44 16.01 8.88
N LEU A 103 -19.38 16.18 8.06
CA LEU A 103 -19.06 15.31 6.95
C LEU A 103 -17.57 14.93 6.98
N VAL A 104 -17.29 13.66 6.88
CA VAL A 104 -15.93 13.15 6.64
C VAL A 104 -15.88 12.49 5.27
N VAL A 105 -14.98 12.98 4.42
CA VAL A 105 -14.66 12.40 3.12
C VAL A 105 -13.38 11.59 3.26
N ILE A 106 -13.43 10.30 3.02
CA ILE A 106 -12.28 9.40 3.15
C ILE A 106 -11.83 8.99 1.75
N ASP A 107 -10.71 9.55 1.31
CA ASP A 107 -10.10 9.13 0.05
C ASP A 107 -9.27 7.86 0.27
N GLU A 108 -9.25 6.97 -0.73
CA GLU A 108 -8.70 5.62 -0.64
C GLU A 108 -9.18 4.86 0.61
N SER A 109 -10.51 4.83 0.78
CA SER A 109 -11.18 4.28 1.97
C SER A 109 -10.89 2.79 2.21
N HIS A 110 -10.39 2.06 1.22
CA HIS A 110 -9.94 0.67 1.39
C HIS A 110 -8.84 0.52 2.45
N ASN A 111 -8.13 1.60 2.81
CA ASN A 111 -7.17 1.61 3.92
C ASN A 111 -7.84 1.39 5.30
N PHE A 112 -9.14 1.50 5.39
CA PHE A 112 -9.94 1.27 6.61
C PHE A 112 -10.73 -0.04 6.58
N ARG A 113 -10.33 -1.01 5.77
CA ARG A 113 -11.04 -2.30 5.59
C ARG A 113 -10.91 -3.30 6.76
N ASN A 114 -9.83 -3.19 7.58
CA ASN A 114 -9.47 -4.23 8.55
C ASN A 114 -10.34 -4.28 9.81
N GLY A 115 -11.28 -3.37 9.98
CA GLY A 115 -12.14 -3.30 11.16
C GLY A 115 -11.42 -2.87 12.44
N GLY A 116 -12.17 -2.80 13.54
CA GLY A 116 -11.65 -2.40 14.85
C GLY A 116 -10.97 -3.54 15.58
N LYS A 117 -9.66 -3.70 15.41
CA LYS A 117 -8.85 -4.56 16.29
C LYS A 117 -8.14 -3.70 17.32
N ILE A 118 -8.07 -4.20 18.55
CA ILE A 118 -7.19 -3.67 19.58
C ILE A 118 -5.83 -4.25 19.27
N VAL A 119 -4.83 -3.39 19.06
CA VAL A 119 -3.43 -3.79 18.94
C VAL A 119 -2.82 -3.54 20.31
N ASP A 120 -2.40 -4.60 20.97
CA ASP A 120 -1.70 -4.48 22.25
C ASP A 120 -0.28 -3.99 21.99
N ASP A 121 0.11 -2.92 22.66
CA ASP A 121 1.46 -2.32 22.57
C ASP A 121 2.34 -2.87 23.71
N ASP A 122 3.66 -2.90 23.50
CA ASP A 122 4.67 -3.39 24.47
C ASP A 122 4.65 -2.62 25.83
N ASP A 123 4.03 -1.45 25.88
CA ASP A 123 3.88 -0.63 27.11
C ASP A 123 2.58 -0.94 27.90
N GLY A 124 1.81 -1.98 27.52
CA GLY A 124 0.56 -2.35 28.21
C GLY A 124 -0.63 -1.42 27.89
N ASP A 125 -0.45 -0.44 27.02
CA ASP A 125 -1.51 0.39 26.47
C ASP A 125 -2.03 -0.26 25.18
N SER A 126 -3.28 -0.68 25.19
CA SER A 126 -3.94 -1.21 23.99
C SER A 126 -4.08 -0.10 22.95
N LYS A 127 -3.21 -0.09 21.94
CA LYS A 127 -3.33 0.84 20.82
C LYS A 127 -4.44 0.38 19.88
N LEU A 128 -5.36 1.28 19.64
CA LEU A 128 -6.40 1.12 18.64
C LEU A 128 -5.77 1.23 17.24
N ASN A 129 -6.18 0.33 16.33
CA ASN A 129 -5.80 0.50 14.93
C ASN A 129 -6.45 1.77 14.34
N ARG A 130 -5.98 2.23 13.17
CA ARG A 130 -6.48 3.46 12.51
C ARG A 130 -8.01 3.45 12.32
N TYR A 131 -8.59 2.30 12.00
CA TYR A 131 -10.03 2.15 11.88
C TYR A 131 -10.75 2.42 13.21
N ALA A 132 -10.28 1.81 14.29
CA ALA A 132 -10.87 1.98 15.61
C ALA A 132 -10.70 3.42 16.14
N ILE A 133 -9.56 4.06 15.81
CA ILE A 133 -9.32 5.47 16.14
C ILE A 133 -10.31 6.36 15.36
N LEU A 134 -10.45 6.17 14.06
CA LEU A 134 -11.42 6.89 13.24
C LEU A 134 -12.84 6.74 13.82
N MET A 135 -13.24 5.49 14.10
CA MET A 135 -14.56 5.20 14.66
C MET A 135 -14.79 5.95 15.98
N LYS A 136 -13.89 5.81 16.96
CA LYS A 136 -14.04 6.38 18.29
C LYS A 136 -13.82 7.89 18.34
N LYS A 137 -12.76 8.37 17.66
CA LYS A 137 -12.28 9.75 17.79
C LYS A 137 -13.04 10.74 16.89
N VAL A 138 -13.53 10.27 15.74
CA VAL A 138 -14.19 11.12 14.75
C VAL A 138 -15.68 10.80 14.65
N ILE A 139 -16.03 9.54 14.43
CA ILE A 139 -17.41 9.15 14.10
C ILE A 139 -18.32 9.14 15.32
N GLN A 140 -17.86 8.57 16.45
CA GLN A 140 -18.68 8.37 17.66
C GLN A 140 -18.55 9.49 18.71
N SER A 141 -17.63 10.45 18.54
CA SER A 141 -17.22 11.35 19.64
C SER A 141 -17.88 12.72 19.63
N GLY A 142 -18.87 12.98 18.81
CA GLY A 142 -19.43 14.33 18.77
C GLY A 142 -20.73 14.44 18.00
N VAL A 143 -20.77 15.29 17.00
CA VAL A 143 -21.92 15.42 16.11
C VAL A 143 -22.07 14.13 15.29
N ARG A 144 -23.29 13.83 14.88
CA ARG A 144 -23.54 12.70 14.00
C ARG A 144 -22.89 12.95 12.64
N THR A 145 -21.74 12.33 12.42
CA THR A 145 -20.90 12.53 11.25
C THR A 145 -21.39 11.70 10.07
N LYS A 146 -21.60 12.33 8.92
CA LYS A 146 -21.82 11.62 7.65
C LYS A 146 -20.49 11.19 7.04
N VAL A 147 -20.46 10.04 6.36
CA VAL A 147 -19.22 9.47 5.83
C VAL A 147 -19.33 9.23 4.33
N LEU A 148 -18.56 9.97 3.55
CA LEU A 148 -18.38 9.73 2.12
C LEU A 148 -17.04 9.01 1.89
N MET A 149 -17.10 7.80 1.40
CA MET A 149 -15.93 6.96 1.14
C MET A 149 -15.63 6.91 -0.36
N LEU A 150 -14.38 7.18 -0.74
CA LEU A 150 -13.92 7.12 -2.12
C LEU A 150 -12.94 5.95 -2.27
N SER A 151 -13.25 5.01 -3.12
CA SER A 151 -12.34 3.89 -3.45
C SER A 151 -12.68 3.31 -4.81
N ALA A 152 -11.68 3.04 -5.63
CA ALA A 152 -11.90 2.29 -6.87
C ALA A 152 -12.07 0.78 -6.61
N THR A 153 -11.61 0.28 -5.47
CA THR A 153 -11.61 -1.13 -5.07
C THR A 153 -12.09 -1.33 -3.63
N PRO A 154 -13.39 -1.08 -3.36
CA PRO A 154 -13.91 -1.17 -1.99
C PRO A 154 -13.88 -2.60 -1.42
N VAL A 155 -13.85 -3.61 -2.29
CA VAL A 155 -13.61 -5.02 -1.94
C VAL A 155 -12.25 -5.42 -2.49
N ASN A 156 -11.36 -5.90 -1.63
CA ASN A 156 -10.06 -6.39 -2.06
C ASN A 156 -10.02 -7.93 -2.01
N ASN A 157 -10.06 -8.50 -0.82
CA ASN A 157 -9.93 -9.96 -0.64
C ASN A 157 -11.19 -10.61 -0.06
N LYS A 158 -12.00 -9.87 0.68
CA LYS A 158 -13.18 -10.40 1.41
C LYS A 158 -14.33 -9.40 1.37
N PHE A 159 -15.55 -9.91 1.37
CA PHE A 159 -16.73 -9.06 1.54
C PHE A 159 -16.78 -8.38 2.91
N LEU A 160 -16.08 -8.94 3.90
CA LEU A 160 -15.90 -8.31 5.21
C LEU A 160 -15.19 -6.95 5.10
N ASP A 161 -14.31 -6.76 4.12
CA ASP A 161 -13.63 -5.48 3.86
C ASP A 161 -14.64 -4.37 3.57
N LEU A 162 -15.66 -4.67 2.78
CA LEU A 162 -16.75 -3.75 2.46
C LEU A 162 -17.65 -3.52 3.67
N LYS A 163 -18.02 -4.58 4.41
CA LYS A 163 -18.80 -4.46 5.63
C LYS A 163 -18.15 -3.52 6.64
N ASN A 164 -16.84 -3.66 6.87
CA ASN A 164 -16.09 -2.81 7.79
C ASN A 164 -16.10 -1.34 7.35
N GLN A 165 -15.92 -1.07 6.07
CA GLN A 165 -16.04 0.29 5.55
C GLN A 165 -17.46 0.84 5.79
N LEU A 166 -18.50 0.07 5.50
CA LEU A 166 -19.88 0.49 5.71
C LEU A 166 -20.19 0.73 7.20
N ALA A 167 -19.55 0.00 8.11
CA ALA A 167 -19.75 0.18 9.55
C ALA A 167 -19.39 1.60 10.03
N LEU A 168 -18.53 2.32 9.32
CA LEU A 168 -18.27 3.74 9.59
C LEU A 168 -19.53 4.60 9.42
N ALA A 169 -20.42 4.26 8.47
CA ALA A 169 -21.63 5.01 8.20
C ALA A 169 -22.71 4.84 9.28
N TYR A 170 -22.77 3.68 9.91
CA TYR A 170 -23.73 3.38 10.97
C TYR A 170 -23.12 3.30 12.37
N GLU A 171 -21.94 3.93 12.53
CA GLU A 171 -21.25 4.09 13.82
C GLU A 171 -20.93 2.73 14.51
N GLY A 172 -20.87 1.64 13.73
CA GLY A 172 -20.72 0.28 14.24
C GLY A 172 -22.00 -0.37 14.76
N HIS A 173 -23.13 0.35 14.79
CA HIS A 173 -24.43 -0.13 15.28
C HIS A 173 -25.31 -0.59 14.12
N THR A 174 -25.39 -1.90 13.88
CA THR A 174 -26.11 -2.49 12.74
C THR A 174 -27.60 -2.12 12.71
N ASP A 175 -28.22 -1.95 13.86
CA ASP A 175 -29.63 -1.55 13.97
C ASP A 175 -29.94 -0.24 13.25
N TYR A 176 -28.98 0.71 13.21
CA TYR A 176 -29.15 2.00 12.54
C TYR A 176 -29.31 1.90 11.03
N ILE A 177 -28.79 0.86 10.42
CA ILE A 177 -28.89 0.64 8.99
C ILE A 177 -29.94 -0.42 8.65
N ASP A 178 -30.09 -1.47 9.46
CA ASP A 178 -31.04 -2.54 9.23
C ASP A 178 -32.49 -2.00 9.16
N GLU A 179 -32.85 -1.04 10.02
CA GLU A 179 -34.16 -0.37 9.98
C GLU A 179 -34.41 0.44 8.70
N LYS A 180 -33.34 0.87 8.00
CA LYS A 180 -33.44 1.72 6.81
C LYS A 180 -33.32 0.94 5.50
N LEU A 181 -32.79 -0.29 5.57
CA LEU A 181 -32.68 -1.19 4.44
C LEU A 181 -34.00 -1.94 4.24
N ASN A 182 -34.33 -2.19 2.99
CA ASN A 182 -35.49 -3.00 2.66
C ASN A 182 -35.09 -4.48 2.47
N THR A 183 -34.37 -5.04 3.46
CA THR A 183 -33.85 -6.40 3.46
C THR A 183 -34.59 -7.28 4.44
N LYS A 184 -34.61 -8.58 4.18
CA LYS A 184 -35.25 -9.57 5.06
C LYS A 184 -34.32 -10.05 6.19
N ARG A 185 -33.03 -9.80 6.05
CA ARG A 185 -31.99 -10.25 6.99
C ARG A 185 -31.16 -9.07 7.46
N SER A 186 -30.50 -9.24 8.60
CA SER A 186 -29.55 -8.26 9.12
C SER A 186 -28.34 -8.11 8.17
N ILE A 187 -27.72 -6.95 8.17
CA ILE A 187 -26.50 -6.69 7.38
C ILE A 187 -25.40 -7.72 7.70
N ASP A 188 -25.31 -8.15 8.96
CA ASP A 188 -24.35 -9.14 9.41
C ASP A 188 -24.54 -10.51 8.74
N ASP A 189 -25.80 -10.97 8.68
CA ASP A 189 -26.14 -12.25 8.04
C ASP A 189 -25.96 -12.18 6.52
N ILE A 190 -26.30 -11.04 5.90
CA ILE A 190 -26.13 -10.81 4.47
C ILE A 190 -24.66 -10.96 4.09
N PHE A 191 -23.75 -10.25 4.78
CA PHE A 191 -22.32 -10.34 4.47
C PHE A 191 -21.70 -11.70 4.81
N LYS A 192 -22.16 -12.35 5.86
CA LYS A 192 -21.74 -13.73 6.23
C LYS A 192 -22.12 -14.73 5.13
N ASN A 193 -23.32 -14.61 4.59
CA ASN A 193 -23.77 -15.49 3.51
C ASN A 193 -23.05 -15.20 2.19
N ALA A 194 -22.85 -13.93 1.85
CA ALA A 194 -22.05 -13.55 0.68
C ALA A 194 -20.62 -14.08 0.76
N GLN A 195 -19.97 -13.99 1.93
CA GLN A 195 -18.62 -14.54 2.13
C GLN A 195 -18.59 -16.08 2.00
N LYS A 196 -19.61 -16.78 2.50
CA LYS A 196 -19.73 -18.23 2.32
C LYS A 196 -19.86 -18.58 0.83
N ALA A 197 -20.73 -17.89 0.09
CA ALA A 197 -20.90 -18.08 -1.34
C ALA A 197 -19.57 -17.87 -2.09
N PHE A 198 -18.85 -16.81 -1.78
CA PHE A 198 -17.54 -16.53 -2.36
C PHE A 198 -16.51 -17.63 -2.06
N ASN A 199 -16.46 -18.12 -0.82
CA ASN A 199 -15.54 -19.17 -0.41
C ASN A 199 -15.84 -20.51 -1.12
N ILE A 200 -17.10 -20.81 -1.41
CA ILE A 200 -17.50 -21.99 -2.19
C ILE A 200 -17.07 -21.80 -3.64
N TRP A 201 -17.43 -20.66 -4.24
CA TRP A 201 -17.10 -20.32 -5.63
C TRP A 201 -15.58 -20.31 -5.89
N SER A 202 -14.80 -19.81 -4.95
CA SER A 202 -13.34 -19.74 -5.08
C SER A 202 -12.65 -21.10 -5.16
N LYS A 203 -13.33 -22.18 -4.77
CA LYS A 203 -12.84 -23.57 -4.83
C LYS A 203 -13.26 -24.30 -6.12
N TRP A 204 -14.08 -23.67 -6.98
CA TRP A 204 -14.49 -24.26 -8.25
C TRP A 204 -13.31 -24.33 -9.22
N ASP A 205 -13.47 -25.11 -10.29
CA ASP A 205 -12.51 -25.13 -11.38
C ASP A 205 -12.32 -23.72 -11.99
N PRO A 206 -11.09 -23.30 -12.32
CA PRO A 206 -10.84 -21.99 -12.93
C PRO A 206 -11.68 -21.66 -14.16
N SER A 207 -12.07 -22.67 -14.94
CA SER A 207 -12.92 -22.52 -16.13
C SER A 207 -14.37 -22.13 -15.79
N GLU A 208 -14.86 -22.52 -14.61
CA GLU A 208 -16.22 -22.26 -14.13
C GLU A 208 -16.33 -20.99 -13.28
N ARG A 209 -15.19 -20.45 -12.82
CA ARG A 209 -15.13 -19.24 -12.00
C ARG A 209 -15.35 -17.98 -12.83
N THR A 210 -16.60 -17.73 -13.18
CA THR A 210 -16.99 -16.49 -13.89
C THR A 210 -17.69 -15.52 -12.93
N THR A 211 -17.68 -14.23 -13.27
CA THR A 211 -18.45 -13.21 -12.52
C THR A 211 -19.93 -13.57 -12.49
N GLU A 212 -20.46 -14.09 -13.60
CA GLU A 212 -21.88 -14.47 -13.71
C GLU A 212 -22.23 -15.62 -12.76
N SER A 213 -21.36 -16.63 -12.62
CA SER A 213 -21.58 -17.74 -11.71
C SER A 213 -21.54 -17.29 -10.25
N LEU A 214 -20.66 -16.36 -9.89
CA LEU A 214 -20.64 -15.77 -8.53
C LEU A 214 -21.92 -14.97 -8.26
N LEU A 215 -22.33 -14.10 -9.20
CA LEU A 215 -23.53 -13.27 -9.02
C LEU A 215 -24.81 -14.10 -8.81
N LYS A 216 -24.91 -15.28 -9.43
CA LYS A 216 -26.03 -16.21 -9.22
C LYS A 216 -26.05 -16.83 -7.81
N MET A 217 -24.93 -16.88 -7.13
CA MET A 217 -24.82 -17.41 -5.76
C MET A 217 -25.08 -16.37 -4.68
N LEU A 218 -25.03 -15.07 -5.03
CA LEU A 218 -25.29 -13.97 -4.09
C LEU A 218 -26.79 -13.73 -3.98
N ASP A 219 -27.21 -13.44 -2.74
CA ASP A 219 -28.63 -13.21 -2.39
C ASP A 219 -29.10 -11.81 -2.88
N PHE A 220 -30.38 -11.66 -3.11
CA PHE A 220 -31.01 -10.38 -3.46
C PHE A 220 -30.75 -9.31 -2.40
N ASP A 221 -30.83 -9.66 -1.12
CA ASP A 221 -30.56 -8.74 -0.01
C ASP A 221 -29.15 -8.13 -0.09
N PHE A 222 -28.15 -8.87 -0.57
CA PHE A 222 -26.79 -8.34 -0.77
C PHE A 222 -26.75 -7.23 -1.82
N PHE A 223 -27.48 -7.40 -2.93
CA PHE A 223 -27.57 -6.36 -3.96
C PHE A 223 -28.34 -5.13 -3.48
N GLU A 224 -29.39 -5.34 -2.70
CA GLU A 224 -30.16 -4.25 -2.07
C GLU A 224 -29.26 -3.39 -1.16
N VAL A 225 -28.40 -4.02 -0.34
CA VAL A 225 -27.42 -3.30 0.48
C VAL A 225 -26.44 -2.52 -0.41
N LEU A 226 -25.88 -3.16 -1.43
CA LEU A 226 -24.94 -2.48 -2.33
C LEU A 226 -25.59 -1.29 -3.02
N ASP A 227 -26.77 -1.46 -3.59
CA ASP A 227 -27.47 -0.38 -4.26
C ASP A 227 -27.82 0.76 -3.32
N SER A 228 -28.17 0.46 -2.05
CA SER A 228 -28.50 1.45 -1.05
C SER A 228 -27.33 2.35 -0.65
N VAL A 229 -26.13 1.82 -0.51
CA VAL A 229 -24.98 2.54 0.09
C VAL A 229 -23.80 2.75 -0.85
N THR A 230 -23.84 2.25 -2.08
CA THR A 230 -22.75 2.44 -3.04
C THR A 230 -23.21 3.13 -4.31
N ILE A 231 -22.27 3.82 -4.96
CA ILE A 231 -22.39 4.30 -6.34
C ILE A 231 -21.14 3.83 -7.07
N ALA A 232 -21.33 3.03 -8.10
CA ALA A 232 -20.23 2.47 -8.90
C ALA A 232 -20.54 2.64 -10.38
N ARG A 233 -19.66 3.35 -11.07
CA ARG A 233 -19.75 3.52 -12.52
C ARG A 233 -18.46 3.03 -13.17
N SER A 234 -18.59 2.37 -14.29
CA SER A 234 -17.49 1.99 -15.15
C SER A 234 -17.50 2.82 -16.44
N ARG A 235 -16.37 2.87 -17.16
CA ARG A 235 -16.31 3.50 -18.47
C ARG A 235 -17.34 2.92 -19.44
N LYS A 236 -17.53 1.60 -19.42
CA LYS A 236 -18.57 0.94 -20.24
C LYS A 236 -19.99 1.41 -19.88
N HIS A 237 -20.24 1.60 -18.57
CA HIS A 237 -21.54 2.11 -18.12
C HIS A 237 -21.76 3.55 -18.62
N ILE A 238 -20.74 4.41 -18.52
CA ILE A 238 -20.83 5.78 -19.02
C ILE A 238 -21.07 5.80 -20.53
N GLN A 239 -20.31 5.06 -21.31
CA GLN A 239 -20.50 4.97 -22.77
C GLN A 239 -21.88 4.50 -23.19
N LYS A 240 -22.50 3.61 -22.40
CA LYS A 240 -23.81 3.04 -22.72
C LYS A 240 -25.00 3.94 -22.35
N PHE A 241 -24.88 4.68 -21.25
CA PHE A 241 -26.04 5.35 -20.63
C PHE A 241 -25.94 6.88 -20.56
N TYR A 242 -24.78 7.47 -20.91
CA TYR A 242 -24.56 8.90 -20.85
C TYR A 242 -24.19 9.45 -22.21
N ASP A 243 -24.55 10.70 -22.46
CA ASP A 243 -24.03 11.43 -23.62
C ASP A 243 -22.53 11.73 -23.42
N THR A 244 -21.70 11.18 -24.31
CA THR A 244 -20.25 11.33 -24.27
C THR A 244 -19.73 12.34 -25.29
N SER A 245 -20.60 13.06 -26.00
CA SER A 245 -20.22 14.02 -27.05
C SER A 245 -19.27 15.11 -26.53
N ALA A 246 -19.48 15.57 -25.28
CA ALA A 246 -18.66 16.61 -24.66
C ALA A 246 -17.34 16.10 -24.07
N ILE A 247 -17.22 14.81 -23.76
CA ILE A 247 -16.02 14.21 -23.15
C ILE A 247 -15.17 13.39 -24.12
N GLY A 248 -15.66 13.19 -25.34
CA GLY A 248 -14.99 12.41 -26.37
C GLY A 248 -15.05 10.91 -26.13
N THR A 249 -14.16 10.16 -26.78
CA THR A 249 -14.12 8.71 -26.71
C THR A 249 -13.10 8.23 -25.71
N PHE A 250 -13.49 7.26 -24.85
CA PHE A 250 -12.53 6.61 -23.96
C PHE A 250 -11.55 5.75 -24.78
N PRO A 251 -10.24 5.75 -24.44
CA PRO A 251 -9.27 4.92 -25.12
C PRO A 251 -9.60 3.44 -24.96
N GLN A 252 -9.39 2.70 -26.04
CA GLN A 252 -9.61 1.24 -26.05
C GLN A 252 -8.55 0.56 -25.16
N ARG A 253 -9.00 -0.32 -24.26
CA ARG A 253 -8.11 -1.19 -23.49
C ARG A 253 -7.82 -2.46 -24.28
N LEU A 254 -6.57 -2.72 -24.54
CA LEU A 254 -6.11 -3.99 -25.05
C LEU A 254 -6.13 -5.05 -23.94
N LYS A 255 -6.16 -6.33 -24.34
CA LYS A 255 -5.98 -7.43 -23.38
C LYS A 255 -4.59 -7.37 -22.78
N PRO A 256 -4.44 -7.62 -21.45
CA PRO A 256 -3.11 -7.73 -20.84
C PRO A 256 -2.31 -8.86 -21.51
N ILE A 257 -1.02 -8.62 -21.67
CA ILE A 257 -0.06 -9.62 -22.15
C ILE A 257 0.79 -10.01 -20.94
N SER A 258 0.77 -11.30 -20.59
CA SER A 258 1.64 -11.84 -19.54
C SER A 258 2.89 -12.42 -20.19
N LEU A 259 4.06 -11.93 -19.80
CA LEU A 259 5.37 -12.41 -20.23
C LEU A 259 6.05 -13.06 -19.03
N GLN A 260 6.58 -14.26 -19.21
CA GLN A 260 7.26 -15.03 -18.17
C GLN A 260 8.65 -15.42 -18.66
N PRO A 261 9.60 -14.46 -18.71
CA PRO A 261 10.97 -14.74 -19.11
C PRO A 261 11.67 -15.66 -18.08
N ASN A 262 12.64 -16.40 -18.53
CA ASN A 262 13.57 -17.10 -17.65
C ASN A 262 14.35 -16.10 -16.79
N LEU A 263 15.04 -16.58 -15.76
CA LEU A 263 15.85 -15.73 -14.89
C LEU A 263 17.00 -15.09 -15.69
N THR A 264 17.65 -15.89 -16.53
CA THR A 264 18.78 -15.51 -17.35
C THR A 264 18.80 -16.31 -18.66
N ASP A 265 19.54 -15.83 -19.64
CA ASP A 265 19.83 -16.53 -20.90
C ASP A 265 21.09 -17.43 -20.82
N ILE A 266 21.83 -17.37 -19.72
CA ILE A 266 23.03 -18.20 -19.48
C ILE A 266 22.57 -19.66 -19.23
N LYS A 267 22.85 -20.57 -20.15
CA LYS A 267 22.39 -21.97 -20.09
C LYS A 267 22.92 -22.77 -18.91
N SER A 268 24.08 -22.40 -18.36
CA SER A 268 24.71 -23.04 -17.20
C SER A 268 24.33 -22.38 -15.86
N ALA A 269 23.57 -21.32 -15.90
CA ALA A 269 23.18 -20.60 -14.69
C ALA A 269 21.97 -21.24 -14.01
N ILE A 270 21.82 -20.88 -12.76
CA ILE A 270 20.76 -21.33 -11.87
C ILE A 270 19.37 -20.94 -12.38
N ASN A 271 18.38 -21.79 -12.12
CA ASN A 271 16.97 -21.55 -12.39
C ASN A 271 16.20 -21.19 -11.10
N TYR A 272 14.93 -20.75 -11.26
CA TYR A 272 14.06 -20.37 -10.14
C TYR A 272 13.88 -21.48 -9.10
N ASN A 273 13.78 -22.74 -9.52
CA ASN A 273 13.57 -23.87 -8.60
C ASN A 273 14.80 -24.14 -7.75
N GLU A 274 15.99 -24.06 -8.32
CA GLU A 274 17.25 -24.24 -7.58
C GLU A 274 17.46 -23.13 -6.56
N ILE A 275 17.15 -21.87 -6.90
CA ILE A 275 17.17 -20.78 -5.92
C ILE A 275 16.14 -21.03 -4.80
N PHE A 276 14.93 -21.45 -5.17
CA PHE A 276 13.90 -21.77 -4.20
C PHE A 276 14.32 -22.85 -3.22
N ASP A 277 14.94 -23.94 -3.71
CA ASP A 277 15.42 -25.03 -2.89
C ASP A 277 16.50 -24.57 -1.90
N GLN A 278 17.38 -23.65 -2.30
CA GLN A 278 18.36 -23.06 -1.39
C GLN A 278 17.71 -22.10 -0.39
N LEU A 279 16.75 -21.28 -0.80
CA LEU A 279 16.00 -20.38 0.09
C LEU A 279 15.22 -21.16 1.17
N MET A 280 14.71 -22.34 0.84
CA MET A 280 14.00 -23.20 1.79
C MET A 280 14.91 -23.79 2.87
N GLN A 281 16.23 -23.82 2.66
CA GLN A 281 17.21 -24.27 3.65
C GLN A 281 17.59 -23.16 4.65
N LEU A 282 17.31 -21.89 4.34
CA LEU A 282 17.59 -20.77 5.24
C LEU A 282 16.73 -20.86 6.50
N SER A 283 17.40 -20.90 7.64
CA SER A 283 16.74 -20.83 8.95
C SER A 283 16.33 -19.42 9.33
N LEU A 284 17.03 -18.39 8.81
CA LEU A 284 16.82 -16.97 9.11
C LEU A 284 16.78 -16.70 10.63
N THR A 285 17.71 -17.36 11.37
CA THR A 285 17.76 -17.32 12.83
C THR A 285 18.12 -15.97 13.39
N ILE A 286 18.67 -15.08 12.53
CA ILE A 286 18.88 -13.67 12.86
C ILE A 286 17.58 -12.96 13.28
N TYR A 287 16.42 -13.40 12.80
CA TYR A 287 15.11 -12.83 13.11
C TYR A 287 14.39 -13.57 14.25
N THR A 288 15.01 -14.62 14.83
CA THR A 288 14.42 -15.41 15.91
C THR A 288 15.37 -15.61 17.09
N PRO A 289 16.03 -14.57 17.61
CA PRO A 289 16.99 -14.68 18.70
C PRO A 289 16.36 -15.15 20.03
N SER A 290 15.08 -14.91 20.27
CA SER A 290 14.40 -15.38 21.48
C SER A 290 14.38 -16.89 21.61
N HIS A 291 14.50 -17.63 20.52
CA HIS A 291 14.59 -19.10 20.53
C HIS A 291 15.86 -19.63 21.21
N TYR A 292 16.88 -18.80 21.30
CA TYR A 292 18.19 -19.13 21.89
C TYR A 292 18.36 -18.59 23.30
N ILE A 293 17.31 -18.04 23.93
CA ILE A 293 17.35 -17.64 25.35
C ILE A 293 17.38 -18.91 26.20
N GLN A 294 18.31 -18.97 27.17
CA GLN A 294 18.40 -20.08 28.10
C GLN A 294 17.07 -20.30 28.83
N PRO A 295 16.59 -21.54 28.97
CA PRO A 295 15.32 -21.83 29.65
C PRO A 295 15.21 -21.24 31.05
N SER A 296 16.34 -21.17 31.80
CA SER A 296 16.43 -20.58 33.14
C SER A 296 16.22 -19.04 33.14
N LYS A 297 16.36 -18.39 32.00
CA LYS A 297 16.24 -16.93 31.83
C LYS A 297 14.94 -16.50 31.12
N MET A 298 14.19 -17.46 30.61
CA MET A 298 12.96 -17.22 29.87
C MET A 298 11.92 -16.42 30.68
N SER A 299 11.81 -16.70 32.01
CA SER A 299 10.91 -15.96 32.90
C SER A 299 11.27 -14.45 32.97
N LYS A 300 12.55 -14.12 33.02
CA LYS A 300 13.05 -12.74 33.04
C LYS A 300 12.56 -11.95 31.81
N TYR A 301 12.66 -12.54 30.63
CA TYR A 301 12.25 -11.90 29.38
C TYR A 301 10.74 -11.92 29.18
N SER A 302 10.06 -12.95 29.71
CA SER A 302 8.60 -12.97 29.73
C SER A 302 8.00 -11.89 30.66
N GLU A 303 8.66 -11.58 31.76
CA GLU A 303 8.26 -10.48 32.66
C GLU A 303 8.57 -9.10 32.06
N LEU A 304 9.71 -8.95 31.37
CA LEU A 304 10.13 -7.68 30.76
C LEU A 304 9.35 -7.34 29.49
N TYR A 305 9.00 -8.36 28.69
CA TYR A 305 8.45 -8.21 27.34
C TYR A 305 7.21 -9.06 27.09
N GLY A 306 6.69 -9.79 28.10
CA GLY A 306 5.48 -10.59 28.02
C GLY A 306 4.26 -9.81 28.50
N ASP A 307 3.16 -9.98 27.80
CA ASP A 307 1.87 -9.42 28.16
C ASP A 307 1.34 -10.07 29.45
N ASN A 308 1.27 -9.31 30.54
CA ASN A 308 0.66 -9.71 31.80
C ASN A 308 -0.88 -9.77 31.77
N LYS A 309 -1.52 -9.67 30.62
CA LYS A 309 -2.98 -9.78 30.46
C LYS A 309 -3.34 -10.85 29.45
N VAL A 310 -3.87 -11.91 29.99
CA VAL A 310 -4.54 -13.03 29.34
C VAL A 310 -5.24 -12.63 28.05
N ASN A 311 -4.58 -12.87 26.92
CA ASN A 311 -5.23 -13.38 25.72
C ASN A 311 -4.18 -14.00 24.80
N VAL A 312 -4.34 -15.27 24.56
CA VAL A 312 -3.54 -16.16 23.72
C VAL A 312 -3.40 -15.55 22.33
N GLY A 313 -2.25 -14.90 22.03
CA GLY A 313 -2.10 -14.38 20.68
C GLY A 313 -0.67 -14.16 20.23
N PHE A 314 0.02 -13.21 20.80
CA PHE A 314 1.30 -12.78 20.26
C PHE A 314 2.38 -12.71 21.34
N THR A 315 3.03 -13.84 21.61
CA THR A 315 4.30 -13.84 22.32
C THR A 315 5.41 -13.36 21.39
N GLN A 316 6.51 -12.84 21.95
CA GLN A 316 7.70 -12.42 21.19
C GLN A 316 8.15 -13.52 20.20
N ALA A 317 8.14 -14.78 20.61
CA ALA A 317 8.50 -15.92 19.76
C ALA A 317 7.57 -16.08 18.54
N ASN A 318 6.24 -15.93 18.72
CA ASN A 318 5.29 -16.01 17.60
C ASN A 318 5.50 -14.89 16.58
N ARG A 319 5.87 -13.73 17.06
CA ARG A 319 6.17 -12.56 16.25
C ARG A 319 7.47 -12.75 15.45
N GLU A 320 8.54 -13.19 16.07
CA GLU A 320 9.80 -13.51 15.39
C GLU A 320 9.57 -14.56 14.29
N GLN A 321 8.74 -15.58 14.54
CA GLN A 321 8.32 -16.53 13.52
C GLN A 321 7.53 -15.87 12.37
N GLY A 322 6.69 -14.90 12.68
CA GLY A 322 5.99 -14.09 11.68
C GLY A 322 6.95 -13.33 10.78
N ILE A 323 7.91 -12.62 11.36
CA ILE A 323 8.96 -11.87 10.63
C ILE A 323 9.78 -12.81 9.74
N ARG A 324 10.23 -13.94 10.28
CA ARG A 324 10.96 -14.96 9.51
C ARG A 324 10.20 -15.41 8.27
N ARG A 325 8.90 -15.73 8.41
CA ARG A 325 8.05 -16.14 7.28
C ARG A 325 7.87 -15.02 6.26
N LEU A 326 7.66 -13.80 6.72
CA LEU A 326 7.53 -12.64 5.83
C LEU A 326 8.82 -12.36 5.08
N THR A 327 9.98 -12.46 5.73
CA THR A 327 11.28 -12.30 5.08
C THR A 327 11.49 -13.33 3.97
N ALA A 328 11.16 -14.61 4.22
CA ALA A 328 11.25 -15.64 3.20
C ALA A 328 10.34 -15.35 1.99
N ILE A 329 9.10 -14.93 2.23
CA ILE A 329 8.16 -14.54 1.16
C ILE A 329 8.68 -13.31 0.42
N ASN A 330 9.25 -12.33 1.13
CA ASN A 330 9.79 -11.13 0.52
C ASN A 330 10.99 -11.41 -0.38
N LEU A 331 11.89 -12.30 0.03
CA LEU A 331 13.00 -12.75 -0.80
C LEU A 331 12.51 -13.34 -2.13
N MET A 332 11.46 -14.19 -2.11
CA MET A 332 10.87 -14.72 -3.33
C MET A 332 10.25 -13.61 -4.21
N LYS A 333 9.49 -12.68 -3.63
CA LYS A 333 8.93 -11.54 -4.36
C LYS A 333 10.00 -10.64 -4.97
N ARG A 334 11.12 -10.44 -4.26
CA ARG A 334 12.26 -9.67 -4.78
C ARG A 334 12.93 -10.38 -5.94
N MET A 335 13.12 -11.70 -5.86
CA MET A 335 13.62 -12.50 -6.97
C MET A 335 12.72 -12.41 -8.20
N GLU A 336 11.38 -12.49 -8.01
CA GLU A 336 10.42 -12.28 -9.08
C GLU A 336 10.48 -10.85 -9.65
N SER A 337 10.76 -9.86 -8.83
CA SER A 337 10.86 -8.47 -9.27
C SER A 337 12.10 -8.22 -10.11
N SER A 338 13.30 -8.46 -9.56
CA SER A 338 14.57 -8.42 -10.29
C SER A 338 15.66 -9.20 -9.55
N VAL A 339 16.57 -9.80 -10.32
CA VAL A 339 17.77 -10.47 -9.77
C VAL A 339 18.64 -9.49 -8.98
N TYR A 340 18.73 -8.26 -9.45
CA TYR A 340 19.47 -7.19 -8.77
C TYR A 340 18.93 -6.90 -7.36
N SER A 341 17.62 -6.66 -7.23
CA SER A 341 16.96 -6.39 -5.93
C SER A 341 17.10 -7.58 -4.98
N PHE A 342 17.00 -8.80 -5.51
CA PHE A 342 17.20 -10.03 -4.76
C PHE A 342 18.63 -10.12 -4.22
N ASN A 343 19.64 -9.97 -5.08
CA ASN A 343 21.05 -10.03 -4.71
C ASN A 343 21.42 -8.95 -3.66
N LEU A 344 20.90 -7.74 -3.83
CA LEU A 344 21.10 -6.65 -2.88
C LEU A 344 20.57 -7.01 -1.48
N THR A 345 19.39 -7.63 -1.42
CA THR A 345 18.79 -8.05 -0.15
C THR A 345 19.55 -9.21 0.50
N LEU A 346 20.01 -10.18 -0.29
CA LEU A 346 20.88 -11.26 0.23
C LEU A 346 22.14 -10.68 0.88
N LYS A 347 22.78 -9.71 0.23
CA LYS A 347 23.99 -9.04 0.76
C LYS A 347 23.69 -8.30 2.07
N ARG A 348 22.57 -7.59 2.16
CA ARG A 348 22.16 -6.88 3.39
C ARG A 348 21.92 -7.85 4.55
N ILE A 349 21.22 -8.95 4.31
CA ILE A 349 20.99 -9.97 5.34
C ILE A 349 22.31 -10.62 5.77
N LYS A 350 23.19 -10.93 4.83
CA LYS A 350 24.51 -11.48 5.11
C LYS A 350 25.37 -10.52 5.95
N GLU A 351 25.40 -9.24 5.59
CA GLU A 351 26.12 -8.22 6.36
C GLU A 351 25.61 -8.15 7.81
N LEU A 352 24.30 -8.17 8.01
CA LEU A 352 23.67 -8.21 9.32
C LEU A 352 24.13 -9.43 10.13
N ILE A 353 24.10 -10.62 9.53
CA ILE A 353 24.56 -11.87 10.16
C ILE A 353 26.03 -11.78 10.50
N THR A 354 26.89 -11.31 9.59
CA THR A 354 28.34 -11.17 9.80
C THR A 354 28.64 -10.22 10.94
N ASN A 355 27.96 -9.09 11.01
CA ASN A 355 28.10 -8.11 12.11
C ASN A 355 27.69 -8.72 13.46
N THR A 356 26.62 -9.50 13.47
CA THR A 356 26.14 -10.21 14.66
C THR A 356 27.15 -11.27 15.11
N ILE A 357 27.68 -12.10 14.23
CA ILE A 357 28.74 -13.07 14.53
C ILE A 357 29.98 -12.37 15.08
N SER A 358 30.38 -11.24 14.49
CA SER A 358 31.50 -10.43 14.99
C SER A 358 31.26 -9.94 16.42
N THR A 359 30.04 -9.53 16.72
CA THR A 359 29.65 -9.12 18.09
C THR A 359 29.71 -10.29 19.06
N ILE A 360 29.20 -11.46 18.67
CA ILE A 360 29.26 -12.69 19.48
C ILE A 360 30.73 -13.09 19.72
N ASN A 361 31.60 -13.02 18.71
CA ASN A 361 33.02 -13.36 18.83
C ASN A 361 33.78 -12.42 19.78
N LYS A 362 33.38 -11.17 19.89
CA LYS A 362 33.94 -10.20 20.85
C LYS A 362 33.37 -10.34 22.25
N PHE A 363 32.31 -11.12 22.41
CA PHE A 363 31.66 -11.34 23.69
C PHE A 363 32.60 -12.07 24.65
N ASN A 364 32.81 -11.43 25.81
CA ASN A 364 33.52 -12.04 26.94
C ASN A 364 32.54 -12.10 28.11
N LYS A 365 32.38 -13.28 28.73
CA LYS A 365 31.43 -13.51 29.85
C LYS A 365 31.53 -12.51 31.00
N HIS A 366 32.61 -11.75 31.08
CA HIS A 366 32.83 -10.73 32.10
C HIS A 366 32.39 -9.30 31.71
N THR A 367 31.98 -9.11 30.44
CA THR A 367 31.49 -7.82 29.95
C THR A 367 30.08 -8.03 29.35
N SER A 368 29.08 -7.37 29.91
CA SER A 368 27.73 -7.48 29.40
C SER A 368 27.67 -6.92 27.96
N SER A 369 27.30 -7.72 27.01
CA SER A 369 27.03 -7.30 25.63
C SER A 369 25.54 -7.43 25.35
N VAL A 370 24.85 -6.31 25.36
CA VAL A 370 23.41 -6.24 25.11
C VAL A 370 23.20 -6.07 23.62
N LEU A 371 22.57 -7.06 23.00
CA LEU A 371 22.08 -6.98 21.63
C LEU A 371 20.80 -6.13 21.58
N ASN A 372 20.85 -5.10 20.79
CA ASN A 372 19.69 -4.25 20.54
C ASN A 372 18.94 -4.79 19.34
N MET A 373 17.71 -5.24 19.50
CA MET A 373 16.90 -5.78 18.40
C MET A 373 16.60 -4.72 17.33
N THR A 374 16.75 -3.44 17.64
CA THR A 374 16.68 -2.35 16.65
C THR A 374 17.80 -2.44 15.61
N ASP A 375 18.98 -2.90 16.02
CA ASP A 375 20.13 -3.02 15.11
C ASP A 375 20.01 -4.26 14.20
N ILE A 376 19.10 -5.17 14.54
CA ILE A 376 18.81 -6.40 13.80
C ILE A 376 17.62 -6.22 12.83
N SER A 377 16.80 -5.21 13.03
CA SER A 377 15.64 -4.96 12.16
C SER A 377 16.02 -4.20 10.90
N CYS A 378 16.40 -4.91 9.84
CA CYS A 378 16.44 -4.34 8.48
C CYS A 378 15.00 -4.14 7.95
N VAL A 379 14.19 -3.37 8.69
CA VAL A 379 12.76 -3.17 8.42
C VAL A 379 12.52 -2.06 7.39
N ASP A 380 13.55 -1.28 7.04
CA ASP A 380 13.42 -0.12 6.15
C ASP A 380 13.00 -0.46 4.70
N ASP A 381 13.05 -1.76 4.34
CA ASP A 381 12.73 -2.22 2.98
C ASP A 381 11.35 -2.91 2.84
N PHE A 382 10.57 -3.01 3.92
CA PHE A 382 9.21 -3.52 3.82
C PHE A 382 8.24 -2.40 3.47
N ASP A 383 7.30 -2.70 2.60
CA ASP A 383 6.24 -1.78 2.21
C ASP A 383 5.41 -1.37 3.43
N LEU A 384 5.73 -0.21 4.00
CA LEU A 384 5.08 0.35 5.18
C LEU A 384 3.61 0.73 4.93
N GLU A 385 3.15 0.67 3.67
CA GLU A 385 1.77 0.96 3.30
C GLU A 385 0.85 -0.26 3.48
N ASP A 386 1.38 -1.49 3.56
CA ASP A 386 0.58 -2.65 3.91
C ASP A 386 0.33 -2.69 5.43
N GLN A 387 -0.89 -2.34 5.85
CA GLN A 387 -1.31 -2.29 7.27
C GLN A 387 -1.08 -3.60 8.05
N ASN A 388 -0.97 -4.74 7.34
CA ASN A 388 -0.62 -6.01 7.99
C ASN A 388 0.86 -6.04 8.41
N ASN A 389 1.71 -5.23 7.80
CA ASN A 389 3.13 -5.15 8.13
C ASN A 389 3.39 -4.14 9.26
N ASP A 390 2.65 -3.03 9.33
CA ASP A 390 2.75 -2.03 10.41
C ASP A 390 2.55 -2.68 11.80
N GLU A 391 1.60 -3.61 11.93
CA GLU A 391 1.35 -4.33 13.19
C GLU A 391 2.52 -5.24 13.60
N LEU A 392 3.23 -5.83 12.63
CA LEU A 392 4.36 -6.72 12.89
C LEU A 392 5.66 -5.95 13.17
N PHE A 393 5.84 -4.77 12.57
CA PHE A 393 7.09 -4.01 12.62
C PHE A 393 7.12 -2.90 13.67
N SER A 394 5.97 -2.41 14.15
CA SER A 394 5.92 -1.39 15.20
C SER A 394 6.44 -1.86 16.55
N PHE A 395 6.46 -3.16 16.77
CA PHE A 395 6.78 -3.79 18.05
C PHE A 395 8.27 -4.06 18.31
N GLY A 396 9.18 -4.08 17.33
CA GLY A 396 10.58 -4.55 17.48
C GLY A 396 11.58 -3.57 18.06
N ARG A 397 11.20 -2.36 18.33
CA ARG A 397 12.18 -1.29 18.59
C ARG A 397 12.75 -1.24 20.02
N LYS A 398 12.29 -2.06 20.96
CA LYS A 398 12.68 -1.95 22.38
C LYS A 398 13.22 -3.22 23.05
N VAL A 399 13.22 -4.36 22.36
CA VAL A 399 13.65 -5.63 22.97
C VAL A 399 15.18 -5.69 23.02
N LYS A 400 15.75 -5.84 24.19
CA LYS A 400 17.19 -5.99 24.44
C LYS A 400 17.43 -7.36 25.08
N ILE A 401 18.25 -8.18 24.46
CA ILE A 401 18.62 -9.50 24.97
C ILE A 401 20.12 -9.47 25.28
N ASP A 402 20.47 -9.92 26.50
CA ASP A 402 21.87 -10.07 26.89
C ASP A 402 22.41 -11.39 26.36
N LEU A 403 23.53 -11.37 25.65
CA LEU A 403 24.22 -12.55 25.15
C LEU A 403 24.57 -13.55 26.28
N ALA A 404 24.80 -13.06 27.51
CA ALA A 404 25.04 -13.91 28.66
C ALA A 404 23.84 -14.80 29.04
N ASP A 405 22.63 -14.39 28.67
CA ASP A 405 21.39 -15.11 28.93
C ASP A 405 20.97 -16.04 27.75
N MET A 406 21.81 -16.13 26.71
CA MET A 406 21.53 -16.91 25.49
C MET A 406 22.43 -18.15 25.38
N GLU A 407 21.95 -19.15 24.67
CA GLU A 407 22.75 -20.24 24.08
C GLU A 407 23.46 -19.73 22.82
N TRP A 408 24.32 -18.72 23.03
CA TRP A 408 24.94 -17.95 21.96
C TRP A 408 25.84 -18.76 21.02
N LEU A 409 26.39 -19.90 21.48
CA LEU A 409 27.18 -20.82 20.62
C LEU A 409 26.29 -21.50 19.59
N GLU A 410 25.16 -22.04 20.01
CA GLU A 410 24.19 -22.69 19.12
C GLU A 410 23.61 -21.68 18.14
N TRP A 411 23.28 -20.47 18.61
CA TRP A 411 22.84 -19.39 17.75
C TRP A 411 23.88 -19.01 16.71
N LYS A 412 25.16 -18.87 17.12
CA LYS A 412 26.28 -18.58 16.23
C LYS A 412 26.42 -19.65 15.13
N GLU A 413 26.39 -20.94 15.47
CA GLU A 413 26.45 -22.03 14.51
C GLU A 413 25.31 -21.96 13.48
N SER A 414 24.10 -21.61 13.92
CA SER A 414 22.94 -21.44 13.04
C SER A 414 23.09 -20.22 12.13
N LEU A 415 23.64 -19.12 12.64
CA LEU A 415 23.96 -17.92 11.84
C LEU A 415 25.05 -18.20 10.80
N GLU A 416 26.08 -18.98 11.16
CA GLU A 416 27.16 -19.37 10.24
C GLU A 416 26.61 -20.22 9.08
N LYS A 417 25.70 -21.17 9.35
CA LYS A 417 25.02 -21.95 8.31
C LYS A 417 24.16 -21.07 7.38
N ASP A 418 23.39 -20.13 7.94
CA ASP A 418 22.62 -19.20 7.15
C ASP A 418 23.55 -18.32 6.26
N ALA A 419 24.72 -17.89 6.79
CA ALA A 419 25.71 -17.12 6.05
C ALA A 419 26.29 -17.91 4.86
N GLU A 420 26.58 -19.19 5.04
CA GLU A 420 27.09 -20.07 3.97
C GLU A 420 26.07 -20.21 2.83
N ILE A 421 24.78 -20.39 3.16
CA ILE A 421 23.69 -20.48 2.16
C ILE A 421 23.53 -19.14 1.43
N LEU A 422 23.61 -18.02 2.14
CA LEU A 422 23.54 -16.70 1.54
C LEU A 422 24.74 -16.42 0.63
N ASP A 423 25.93 -16.91 0.98
CA ASP A 423 27.11 -16.84 0.12
C ASP A 423 26.92 -17.63 -1.17
N LEU A 424 26.44 -18.86 -1.05
CA LEU A 424 26.13 -19.68 -2.21
C LEU A 424 25.11 -19.00 -3.11
N LEU A 425 23.98 -18.52 -2.57
CA LEU A 425 22.96 -17.82 -3.34
C LEU A 425 23.51 -16.55 -4.02
N THR A 426 24.29 -15.74 -3.29
CA THR A 426 24.90 -14.52 -3.84
C THR A 426 25.87 -14.83 -4.98
N TYR A 427 26.65 -15.91 -4.83
CA TYR A 427 27.55 -16.39 -5.89
C TYR A 427 26.77 -16.85 -7.13
N MET A 428 25.71 -17.67 -6.91
CA MET A 428 24.88 -18.24 -7.99
C MET A 428 24.18 -17.18 -8.85
N VAL A 429 23.75 -16.06 -8.24
CA VAL A 429 23.12 -14.96 -8.98
C VAL A 429 24.08 -13.86 -9.39
N GLY A 430 25.33 -13.91 -8.92
CA GLY A 430 26.34 -12.87 -9.14
C GLY A 430 26.73 -12.67 -10.60
N ASP A 431 26.69 -13.73 -11.41
CA ASP A 431 27.04 -13.71 -12.82
C ASP A 431 25.90 -13.16 -13.71
N ILE A 432 24.71 -12.97 -13.15
CA ILE A 432 23.58 -12.42 -13.90
C ILE A 432 23.68 -10.89 -13.92
N THR A 433 24.38 -10.39 -14.92
CA THR A 433 24.48 -8.95 -15.20
C THR A 433 23.25 -8.46 -15.95
N ALA A 434 23.13 -7.14 -16.15
CA ALA A 434 22.04 -6.55 -16.92
C ALA A 434 21.91 -7.09 -18.35
N GLU A 435 23.04 -7.49 -18.96
CA GLU A 435 23.06 -8.09 -20.31
C GLU A 435 22.42 -9.48 -20.32
N HIS A 436 22.56 -10.21 -19.23
CA HIS A 436 22.04 -11.57 -19.04
C HIS A 436 20.72 -11.64 -18.24
N ASP A 437 20.19 -10.49 -17.80
CA ASP A 437 18.87 -10.40 -17.16
C ASP A 437 17.78 -10.51 -18.23
N SER A 438 17.24 -11.71 -18.39
CA SER A 438 16.22 -11.98 -19.42
C SER A 438 14.97 -11.10 -19.26
N LYS A 439 14.62 -10.70 -18.03
CA LYS A 439 13.48 -9.84 -17.77
C LYS A 439 13.72 -8.41 -18.24
N LEU A 440 14.92 -7.88 -18.01
CA LEU A 440 15.31 -6.56 -18.51
C LEU A 440 15.40 -6.56 -20.04
N GLN A 441 15.97 -7.62 -20.63
CA GLN A 441 16.07 -7.76 -22.08
C GLN A 441 14.68 -7.84 -22.75
N GLU A 442 13.73 -8.52 -22.12
CA GLU A 442 12.36 -8.57 -22.63
C GLU A 442 11.66 -7.21 -22.48
N LEU A 443 11.92 -6.47 -21.38
CA LEU A 443 11.42 -5.12 -21.20
C LEU A 443 11.91 -4.18 -22.32
N TYR A 444 13.17 -4.28 -22.74
CA TYR A 444 13.69 -3.50 -23.88
C TYR A 444 12.91 -3.78 -25.16
N LYS A 445 12.58 -5.03 -25.46
CA LYS A 445 11.77 -5.38 -26.64
C LYS A 445 10.36 -4.78 -26.57
N VAL A 446 9.76 -4.78 -25.38
CA VAL A 446 8.44 -4.16 -25.16
C VAL A 446 8.50 -2.64 -25.37
N ILE A 447 9.54 -1.99 -24.84
CA ILE A 447 9.78 -0.55 -25.01
C ILE A 447 9.99 -0.23 -26.51
N ASP A 448 10.85 -0.96 -27.20
CA ASP A 448 11.11 -0.78 -28.63
C ASP A 448 9.82 -0.86 -29.43
N LYS A 449 9.05 -1.93 -29.21
CA LYS A 449 7.78 -2.14 -29.90
C LYS A 449 6.80 -0.99 -29.65
N LYS A 450 6.72 -0.50 -28.40
CA LYS A 450 5.80 0.59 -28.04
C LYS A 450 6.23 1.93 -28.65
N ILE A 451 7.51 2.20 -28.74
CA ILE A 451 8.03 3.45 -29.32
C ILE A 451 7.95 3.44 -30.84
N THR A 452 8.29 2.31 -31.49
CA THR A 452 8.29 2.19 -32.95
C THR A 452 6.89 2.01 -33.53
N ASN A 453 6.01 1.30 -32.82
CA ASN A 453 4.61 1.06 -33.22
C ASN A 453 3.66 1.46 -32.09
N PRO A 454 3.47 2.76 -31.84
CA PRO A 454 2.61 3.23 -30.76
C PRO A 454 1.15 2.81 -31.01
N ILE A 455 0.47 2.34 -29.97
CA ILE A 455 -0.95 1.93 -30.02
C ILE A 455 -1.84 3.11 -30.43
N ASN A 456 -1.55 4.29 -29.90
CA ASN A 456 -2.18 5.54 -30.31
C ASN A 456 -1.15 6.38 -31.08
N GLU A 457 -1.53 6.92 -32.22
CA GLU A 457 -0.64 7.70 -33.07
C GLU A 457 0.06 8.83 -32.29
N GLY A 458 1.37 8.93 -32.43
CA GLY A 458 2.19 9.94 -31.74
C GLY A 458 2.41 9.71 -30.23
N ASN A 459 1.74 8.76 -29.60
CA ASN A 459 1.88 8.52 -28.16
C ASN A 459 2.94 7.46 -27.84
N ARG A 460 4.13 7.93 -27.43
CA ARG A 460 5.27 7.08 -27.01
C ARG A 460 5.36 6.91 -25.49
N LYS A 461 4.42 7.46 -24.71
CA LYS A 461 4.47 7.43 -23.24
C LYS A 461 4.36 6.00 -22.70
N ILE A 462 5.23 5.68 -21.74
CA ILE A 462 5.28 4.39 -21.06
C ILE A 462 5.34 4.64 -19.55
N ILE A 463 4.55 3.89 -18.79
CA ILE A 463 4.67 3.83 -17.33
C ILE A 463 5.13 2.42 -16.98
N ILE A 464 6.17 2.31 -16.17
CA ILE A 464 6.71 1.06 -15.64
C ILE A 464 6.51 1.06 -14.13
N PHE A 465 5.68 0.15 -13.63
CA PHE A 465 5.47 -0.03 -12.20
C PHE A 465 6.29 -1.20 -11.66
N THR A 466 6.84 -1.02 -10.47
CA THR A 466 7.53 -2.07 -9.72
C THR A 466 7.17 -1.98 -8.23
N ALA A 467 7.14 -3.12 -7.55
CA ALA A 467 6.85 -3.18 -6.12
C ALA A 467 8.01 -2.71 -5.22
N PHE A 468 9.25 -2.69 -5.73
CA PHE A 468 10.44 -2.40 -4.93
C PHE A 468 11.22 -1.20 -5.47
N ALA A 469 11.63 -0.30 -4.57
CA ALA A 469 12.45 0.86 -4.90
C ALA A 469 13.81 0.46 -5.50
N ASP A 470 14.47 -0.58 -4.97
CA ASP A 470 15.73 -1.11 -5.54
C ASP A 470 15.56 -1.55 -6.99
N THR A 471 14.42 -2.17 -7.35
CA THR A 471 14.11 -2.53 -8.74
C THR A 471 13.84 -1.29 -9.58
N ALA A 472 13.17 -0.27 -9.03
CA ALA A 472 12.94 0.99 -9.75
C ALA A 472 14.26 1.69 -10.08
N ASP A 473 15.20 1.74 -9.13
CA ASP A 473 16.53 2.32 -9.32
C ASP A 473 17.33 1.56 -10.40
N TYR A 474 17.33 0.24 -10.33
CA TYR A 474 17.96 -0.62 -11.33
C TYR A 474 17.38 -0.39 -12.74
N LEU A 475 16.05 -0.37 -12.85
CA LEU A 475 15.39 -0.11 -14.11
C LEU A 475 15.67 1.31 -14.62
N TYR A 476 15.71 2.30 -13.72
CA TYR A 476 16.03 3.67 -14.11
C TYR A 476 17.43 3.77 -14.70
N GLU A 477 18.45 3.18 -14.07
CA GLU A 477 19.82 3.21 -14.56
C GLU A 477 19.94 2.61 -15.96
N HIS A 478 19.36 1.44 -16.18
CA HIS A 478 19.51 0.71 -17.45
C HIS A 478 18.56 1.22 -18.54
N VAL A 479 17.28 1.45 -18.22
CA VAL A 479 16.29 1.90 -19.21
C VAL A 479 16.55 3.34 -19.63
N SER A 480 16.97 4.23 -18.71
CA SER A 480 17.20 5.63 -19.07
C SER A 480 18.34 5.78 -20.08
N ASN A 481 19.44 5.07 -19.88
CA ASN A 481 20.58 5.05 -20.81
C ASN A 481 20.17 4.48 -22.17
N TYR A 482 19.55 3.30 -22.17
CA TYR A 482 19.08 2.63 -23.38
C TYR A 482 18.16 3.50 -24.23
N VAL A 483 17.17 4.11 -23.60
CA VAL A 483 16.17 4.94 -24.30
C VAL A 483 16.75 6.26 -24.76
N LYS A 484 17.63 6.85 -23.98
CA LYS A 484 18.31 8.11 -24.33
C LYS A 484 19.23 7.93 -25.54
N GLU A 485 20.03 6.87 -25.54
CA GLU A 485 20.96 6.57 -26.64
C GLU A 485 20.25 6.18 -27.94
N LYS A 486 19.20 5.34 -27.82
CA LYS A 486 18.55 4.76 -29.00
C LYS A 486 17.48 5.67 -29.62
N PHE A 487 16.74 6.41 -28.80
CA PHE A 487 15.55 7.16 -29.22
C PHE A 487 15.61 8.65 -28.87
N GLY A 488 16.59 9.09 -28.08
CA GLY A 488 16.70 10.48 -27.62
C GLY A 488 15.59 10.90 -26.63
N LEU A 489 14.83 9.95 -26.05
CA LEU A 489 13.71 10.19 -25.17
C LEU A 489 14.15 10.37 -23.72
N ASN A 490 13.32 11.03 -22.92
CA ASN A 490 13.61 11.25 -21.51
C ASN A 490 12.85 10.27 -20.61
N THR A 491 13.55 9.81 -19.56
CA THR A 491 13.03 8.94 -18.53
C THR A 491 13.01 9.65 -17.18
N ALA A 492 12.02 9.39 -16.36
CA ALA A 492 12.00 9.79 -14.95
C ALA A 492 11.67 8.61 -14.04
N ILE A 493 12.14 8.70 -12.80
CA ILE A 493 11.81 7.78 -11.72
C ILE A 493 11.18 8.54 -10.56
N ILE A 494 10.14 7.95 -9.96
CA ILE A 494 9.51 8.43 -8.74
C ILE A 494 9.28 7.23 -7.81
N THR A 495 9.81 7.35 -6.59
CA THR A 495 9.62 6.37 -5.52
C THR A 495 9.09 7.08 -4.26
N GLY A 496 8.52 6.32 -3.31
CA GLY A 496 7.92 6.90 -2.10
C GLY A 496 8.91 7.57 -1.14
N THR A 497 10.19 7.28 -1.28
CA THR A 497 11.22 7.62 -0.27
C THR A 497 12.22 8.69 -0.72
N VAL A 498 12.31 8.98 -2.03
CA VAL A 498 13.35 9.87 -2.58
C VAL A 498 12.74 10.85 -3.57
N ASP A 499 13.32 12.05 -3.65
CA ASP A 499 13.00 13.01 -4.70
C ASP A 499 13.18 12.39 -6.09
N GLY A 500 12.32 12.76 -7.03
CA GLY A 500 12.36 12.23 -8.38
C GLY A 500 13.70 12.51 -9.06
N ARG A 501 14.13 11.60 -9.94
CA ARG A 501 15.28 11.77 -10.83
C ARG A 501 14.84 11.70 -12.28
N THR A 502 15.49 12.41 -13.18
CA THR A 502 15.13 12.40 -14.59
C THR A 502 16.33 12.71 -15.49
N THR A 503 16.30 12.20 -16.71
CA THR A 503 17.26 12.55 -17.78
C THR A 503 16.85 13.84 -18.52
N ALA A 504 15.68 14.39 -18.23
CA ALA A 504 15.26 15.70 -18.74
C ALA A 504 15.94 16.81 -17.95
N ASP A 505 16.28 17.92 -18.63
CA ASP A 505 16.83 19.11 -17.97
C ASP A 505 15.71 19.86 -17.22
N LEU A 506 15.52 19.49 -15.95
CA LEU A 506 14.51 20.08 -15.06
C LEU A 506 15.18 20.72 -13.85
N LYS A 507 14.75 21.94 -13.50
CA LYS A 507 15.23 22.66 -12.29
C LYS A 507 14.68 22.05 -10.99
N LYS A 508 13.53 21.39 -11.06
CA LYS A 508 12.87 20.72 -9.93
C LYS A 508 12.37 19.35 -10.40
N THR A 509 12.51 18.35 -9.54
CA THR A 509 12.13 16.97 -9.81
C THR A 509 11.07 16.46 -8.82
N ASP A 510 10.29 17.38 -8.24
CA ASP A 510 9.15 17.03 -7.42
C ASP A 510 8.08 16.28 -8.23
N LEU A 511 7.25 15.51 -7.52
CA LEU A 511 6.22 14.66 -8.12
C LEU A 511 5.34 15.42 -9.14
N ASN A 512 4.89 16.62 -8.77
CA ASN A 512 3.97 17.38 -9.62
C ASN A 512 4.64 17.87 -10.91
N THR A 513 5.88 18.35 -10.83
CA THR A 513 6.68 18.78 -11.98
C THR A 513 6.92 17.62 -12.94
N VAL A 514 7.35 16.46 -12.41
CA VAL A 514 7.61 15.25 -13.23
C VAL A 514 6.32 14.77 -13.90
N LEU A 515 5.22 14.68 -13.17
CA LEU A 515 3.93 14.24 -13.73
C LEU A 515 3.40 15.22 -14.78
N THR A 516 3.62 16.53 -14.60
CA THR A 516 3.21 17.55 -15.57
C THR A 516 4.03 17.45 -16.87
N CYS A 517 5.34 17.18 -16.76
CA CYS A 517 6.19 16.95 -17.93
C CYS A 517 5.93 15.59 -18.60
N PHE A 518 5.49 14.57 -17.84
CA PHE A 518 5.10 13.27 -18.38
C PHE A 518 3.74 13.33 -19.09
N SER A 519 2.77 14.06 -18.55
CA SER A 519 1.40 14.14 -19.07
C SER A 519 0.96 15.59 -19.28
N PRO A 520 1.59 16.32 -20.20
CA PRO A 520 1.42 17.76 -20.33
C PRO A 520 -0.02 18.20 -20.67
N VAL A 521 -0.71 17.44 -21.50
CA VAL A 521 -2.09 17.75 -21.91
C VAL A 521 -3.07 17.56 -20.76
N SER A 522 -2.98 16.43 -20.04
CA SER A 522 -3.92 16.14 -18.94
C SER A 522 -3.65 16.93 -17.66
N LYS A 523 -2.48 17.55 -17.58
CA LYS A 523 -2.07 18.43 -16.48
C LYS A 523 -2.11 19.91 -16.86
N ASP A 524 -2.67 20.22 -18.03
CA ASP A 524 -2.80 21.60 -18.53
C ASP A 524 -1.49 22.40 -18.44
N ARG A 525 -0.35 21.77 -18.79
CA ARG A 525 0.99 22.36 -18.63
C ARG A 525 1.11 23.78 -19.21
N ASP A 526 0.41 24.05 -20.30
CA ASP A 526 0.47 25.34 -21.01
C ASP A 526 -0.14 26.50 -20.20
N LEU A 527 -0.93 26.19 -19.15
CA LEU A 527 -1.45 27.21 -18.24
C LEU A 527 -0.40 27.68 -17.22
N PHE A 528 0.76 27.01 -17.15
CA PHE A 528 1.81 27.30 -16.18
C PHE A 528 2.96 28.04 -16.86
N GLU A 529 3.11 29.32 -16.63
CA GLU A 529 4.18 30.14 -17.23
C GLU A 529 5.61 29.65 -16.92
N ASN A 530 5.81 29.02 -15.75
CA ASN A 530 7.12 28.60 -15.25
C ASN A 530 7.39 27.10 -15.37
N MET A 531 6.50 26.32 -16.00
CA MET A 531 6.72 24.89 -16.18
C MET A 531 7.67 24.61 -17.34
N PRO A 532 8.62 23.67 -17.18
CA PRO A 532 9.49 23.25 -18.27
C PRO A 532 8.69 22.68 -19.43
N LYS A 533 9.09 23.04 -20.65
CA LYS A 533 8.46 22.52 -21.88
C LYS A 533 9.03 21.17 -22.31
N THR A 534 10.04 20.67 -21.62
CA THR A 534 10.66 19.36 -21.91
C THR A 534 9.71 18.23 -21.52
N ASP A 535 9.50 17.31 -22.44
CA ASP A 535 8.68 16.13 -22.20
C ASP A 535 9.48 15.01 -21.53
N ILE A 536 8.80 14.26 -20.66
CA ILE A 536 9.24 12.95 -20.16
C ILE A 536 8.39 11.90 -20.86
N ASP A 537 9.03 10.87 -21.41
CA ASP A 537 8.35 9.85 -22.22
C ASP A 537 8.17 8.55 -21.46
N ILE A 538 9.13 8.21 -20.58
CA ILE A 538 9.07 7.01 -19.75
C ILE A 538 9.08 7.40 -18.28
N LEU A 539 8.14 6.84 -17.53
CA LEU A 539 8.02 7.04 -16.10
C LEU A 539 8.15 5.70 -15.39
N ILE A 540 9.14 5.58 -14.53
CA ILE A 540 9.34 4.42 -13.66
C ILE A 540 8.87 4.79 -12.26
N ALA A 541 8.04 3.95 -11.65
CA ALA A 541 7.43 4.27 -10.37
C ALA A 541 7.19 3.03 -9.51
N THR A 542 7.15 3.28 -8.21
CA THR A 542 6.53 2.37 -7.24
C THR A 542 5.09 2.79 -6.96
N ASP A 543 4.42 2.21 -5.97
CA ASP A 543 3.02 2.50 -5.60
C ASP A 543 2.75 3.95 -5.14
N CYS A 544 3.73 4.84 -5.33
CA CYS A 544 3.64 6.24 -4.90
C CYS A 544 2.95 7.18 -5.89
N ILE A 545 2.48 6.69 -7.05
CA ILE A 545 1.80 7.50 -8.08
C ILE A 545 0.32 7.20 -8.14
#